data_c03cbe05652572e4b817ff942b2579a0
#
_entry.id   c03cbe05652572e4b817ff942b2579a0
#
_cell.length_a   1.000
_cell.length_b   1.000
_cell.length_c   1.000
_cell.angle_alpha   90.00
_cell.angle_beta   90.00
_cell.angle_gamma   90.00
#
_symmetry.space_group_name_H-M   'P 1'
#
loop_
_entity.id
_entity.type
_entity.pdbx_description
1 polymer ?
#
loop_
_entity_poly.entity_id
_entity_poly.type
_entity_poly.pdbx_seq_one_letter_code
_entity_poly.pdbx_strand_id
1 'polypeptide(L)'
;MQICELATPAVLIERSRLTSNLSKMQAAVNARGIRLRPHAKTHKSPEIARLQIERGAVGICCAKLGEAEVFADAGITDIRLPYPLNPVNAERVFALADRVALSFIVDDPAVAQDWSDLAEGRGRTLDVLIKVDVGFHRCGIDPDSAAAAGTVRAIASMPGLRFRGLLSHAGNGYHATSEGEARDVAAREAEILRDLASASGVSCDEISVGATPTARFSVNEPGITEMRPGNYAYFDRTQVALGSASWADCALTVLARVVSRPARDRVILDSGSKTLTNDGARGFTSMPGHGAVLRDLAGSEPDPSLLVERLSEEHATVRVLEGESKLRTGSLVRVVPNHSCVVSNLVDHVWLVDGDQVVERLPVAARGKIT
;
A
#
# COMPACT_ATOMS: atom_id res chain seq x y z
N MET A 1 -18.50 -0.71 23.59
CA MET A 1 -18.77 0.63 23.02
C MET A 1 -19.25 0.44 21.59
N GLN A 2 -20.30 1.13 21.21
CA GLN A 2 -20.80 1.09 19.83
C GLN A 2 -20.14 2.19 18.98
N ILE A 3 -20.10 1.99 17.66
CA ILE A 3 -19.52 3.00 16.75
C ILE A 3 -20.27 4.34 16.82
N CYS A 4 -21.56 4.34 17.15
CA CYS A 4 -22.35 5.57 17.30
C CYS A 4 -21.95 6.43 18.52
N GLU A 5 -21.19 5.87 19.44
CA GLU A 5 -20.66 6.55 20.63
C GLU A 5 -19.28 7.17 20.38
N LEU A 6 -18.67 6.89 19.21
CA LEU A 6 -17.38 7.48 18.84
C LEU A 6 -17.51 8.97 18.51
N ALA A 7 -16.51 9.73 18.91
CA ALA A 7 -16.31 11.06 18.36
C ALA A 7 -15.98 10.98 16.86
N THR A 8 -16.62 11.82 16.06
CA THR A 8 -16.41 11.89 14.63
C THR A 8 -15.56 13.12 14.26
N PRO A 9 -14.80 13.06 13.14
CA PRO A 9 -14.65 11.90 12.28
C PRO A 9 -13.77 10.80 12.90
N ALA A 10 -14.07 9.53 12.61
CA ALA A 10 -13.30 8.39 13.08
C ALA A 10 -12.99 7.41 11.94
N VAL A 11 -11.76 6.90 11.89
CA VAL A 11 -11.36 5.89 10.89
C VAL A 11 -11.63 4.51 11.45
N LEU A 12 -12.48 3.75 10.76
CA LEU A 12 -12.89 2.41 11.14
C LEU A 12 -12.26 1.37 10.22
N ILE A 13 -11.84 0.25 10.82
CA ILE A 13 -11.39 -0.95 10.09
C ILE A 13 -12.34 -2.09 10.43
N GLU A 14 -13.10 -2.56 9.46
CA GLU A 14 -13.96 -3.72 9.62
C GLU A 14 -13.15 -5.00 9.74
N ARG A 15 -13.17 -5.65 10.90
CA ARG A 15 -12.32 -6.80 11.25
C ARG A 15 -12.53 -7.98 10.30
N SER A 16 -13.77 -8.29 9.98
CA SER A 16 -14.12 -9.41 9.11
C SER A 16 -13.55 -9.22 7.70
N ARG A 17 -13.66 -8.00 7.14
CA ARG A 17 -13.14 -7.65 5.82
C ARG A 17 -11.62 -7.64 5.80
N LEU A 18 -10.97 -7.02 6.80
CA LEU A 18 -9.51 -7.06 6.94
C LEU A 18 -9.01 -8.50 6.97
N THR A 19 -9.58 -9.33 7.83
CA THR A 19 -9.21 -10.75 7.97
C THR A 19 -9.38 -11.52 6.65
N SER A 20 -10.50 -11.31 5.96
CA SER A 20 -10.77 -11.92 4.65
C SER A 20 -9.73 -11.50 3.61
N ASN A 21 -9.41 -10.21 3.52
CA ASN A 21 -8.45 -9.67 2.57
C ASN A 21 -7.04 -10.25 2.79
N LEU A 22 -6.59 -10.28 4.05
CA LEU A 22 -5.29 -10.85 4.41
C LEU A 22 -5.23 -12.34 4.05
N SER A 23 -6.28 -13.10 4.38
CA SER A 23 -6.34 -14.54 4.12
C SER A 23 -6.42 -14.87 2.63
N LYS A 24 -7.23 -14.15 1.86
CA LYS A 24 -7.35 -14.34 0.40
C LYS A 24 -6.02 -14.11 -0.32
N MET A 25 -5.31 -13.02 0.01
CA MET A 25 -4.01 -12.72 -0.61
C MET A 25 -2.97 -13.77 -0.25
N GLN A 26 -2.87 -14.17 1.02
CA GLN A 26 -1.92 -15.19 1.45
C GLN A 26 -2.20 -16.53 0.77
N ALA A 27 -3.47 -16.94 0.70
CA ALA A 27 -3.86 -18.17 0.02
C ALA A 27 -3.51 -18.15 -1.47
N ALA A 28 -3.72 -17.02 -2.15
CA ALA A 28 -3.42 -16.88 -3.57
C ALA A 28 -1.92 -17.07 -3.86
N VAL A 29 -1.04 -16.45 -3.08
CA VAL A 29 0.42 -16.60 -3.27
C VAL A 29 0.90 -18.00 -2.86
N ASN A 30 0.37 -18.58 -1.78
CA ASN A 30 0.71 -19.92 -1.33
C ASN A 30 0.38 -20.99 -2.40
N ALA A 31 -0.75 -20.84 -3.08
CA ALA A 31 -1.16 -21.76 -4.15
C ALA A 31 -0.18 -21.78 -5.34
N ARG A 32 0.71 -20.81 -5.43
CA ARG A 32 1.73 -20.66 -6.48
C ARG A 32 3.15 -20.81 -5.95
N GLY A 33 3.35 -21.08 -4.68
CA GLY A 33 4.68 -21.13 -4.05
C GLY A 33 5.40 -19.78 -4.01
N ILE A 34 4.66 -18.67 -4.11
CA ILE A 34 5.19 -17.30 -4.08
C ILE A 34 5.19 -16.79 -2.65
N ARG A 35 6.23 -16.07 -2.26
CA ARG A 35 6.32 -15.43 -0.94
C ARG A 35 5.51 -14.13 -0.93
N LEU A 36 4.81 -13.86 0.17
CA LEU A 36 4.15 -12.58 0.41
C LEU A 36 4.99 -11.73 1.37
N ARG A 37 5.33 -10.51 0.96
CA ARG A 37 5.98 -9.50 1.79
C ARG A 37 5.18 -8.19 1.72
N PRO A 38 4.08 -8.06 2.47
CA PRO A 38 3.15 -6.95 2.32
C PRO A 38 3.80 -5.59 2.56
N HIS A 39 3.32 -4.56 1.86
CA HIS A 39 3.80 -3.20 2.07
C HIS A 39 3.03 -2.51 3.20
N ALA A 40 3.68 -2.38 4.37
CA ALA A 40 3.07 -1.83 5.58
C ALA A 40 2.76 -0.33 5.53
N LYS A 41 3.23 0.40 4.50
CA LYS A 41 2.91 1.83 4.30
C LYS A 41 1.40 2.12 4.26
N THR A 42 0.58 1.11 3.95
CA THR A 42 -0.88 1.24 3.87
C THR A 42 -1.48 1.45 5.25
N HIS A 43 -1.08 0.65 6.23
CA HIS A 43 -1.66 0.67 7.57
C HIS A 43 -0.76 1.30 8.62
N LYS A 44 0.56 1.26 8.46
CA LYS A 44 1.55 1.80 9.41
C LYS A 44 1.34 1.35 10.87
N SER A 45 0.71 0.19 11.07
CA SER A 45 0.37 -0.42 12.36
C SER A 45 1.11 -1.74 12.53
N PRO A 46 1.93 -1.89 13.58
CA PRO A 46 2.57 -3.15 13.92
C PRO A 46 1.60 -4.29 14.17
N GLU A 47 0.43 -4.02 14.72
CA GLU A 47 -0.63 -4.99 15.02
C GLU A 47 -1.09 -5.66 13.72
N ILE A 48 -1.35 -4.87 12.68
CA ILE A 48 -1.77 -5.39 11.36
C ILE A 48 -0.63 -6.14 10.68
N ALA A 49 0.61 -5.67 10.82
CA ALA A 49 1.77 -6.38 10.30
C ALA A 49 1.93 -7.78 10.94
N ARG A 50 1.71 -7.90 12.26
CA ARG A 50 1.71 -9.21 12.95
C ARG A 50 0.62 -10.12 12.39
N LEU A 51 -0.60 -9.60 12.17
CA LEU A 51 -1.68 -10.38 11.55
C LEU A 51 -1.32 -10.89 10.14
N GLN A 52 -0.53 -10.15 9.38
CA GLN A 52 -0.03 -10.59 8.07
C GLN A 52 1.03 -11.69 8.20
N ILE A 53 1.98 -11.53 9.13
CA ILE A 53 3.05 -12.51 9.39
C ILE A 53 2.46 -13.81 9.95
N GLU A 54 1.52 -13.74 10.88
CA GLU A 54 0.82 -14.90 11.43
C GLU A 54 0.10 -15.72 10.36
N ARG A 55 -0.29 -15.11 9.24
CA ARG A 55 -0.90 -15.77 8.09
C ARG A 55 0.09 -16.33 7.09
N GLY A 56 1.40 -16.09 7.29
CA GLY A 56 2.45 -16.64 6.45
C GLY A 56 3.21 -15.64 5.61
N ALA A 57 3.03 -14.32 5.80
CA ALA A 57 3.91 -13.34 5.20
C ALA A 57 5.33 -13.51 5.75
N VAL A 58 6.33 -13.50 4.86
CA VAL A 58 7.74 -13.74 5.22
C VAL A 58 8.42 -12.59 5.95
N GLY A 59 7.78 -11.44 5.99
CA GLY A 59 8.24 -10.18 6.56
C GLY A 59 7.38 -9.05 5.97
N ILE A 60 7.83 -7.81 6.08
CA ILE A 60 7.11 -6.64 5.57
C ILE A 60 7.99 -5.74 4.70
N CYS A 61 7.35 -4.89 3.91
CA CYS A 61 8.01 -3.73 3.30
C CYS A 61 7.63 -2.44 4.01
N CYS A 62 8.61 -1.57 4.23
CA CYS A 62 8.41 -0.20 4.72
C CYS A 62 8.77 0.81 3.63
N ALA A 63 8.07 1.96 3.58
CA ALA A 63 8.35 2.98 2.58
C ALA A 63 9.56 3.85 2.96
N LYS A 64 9.84 3.97 4.24
CA LYS A 64 10.88 4.85 4.79
C LYS A 64 11.61 4.18 5.94
N LEU A 65 12.84 4.65 6.20
CA LEU A 65 13.68 4.13 7.26
C LEU A 65 13.02 4.33 8.64
N GLY A 66 12.44 5.50 8.89
CA GLY A 66 11.71 5.75 10.14
C GLY A 66 10.49 4.87 10.36
N GLU A 67 9.81 4.39 9.28
CA GLU A 67 8.79 3.34 9.43
C GLU A 67 9.43 2.03 9.88
N ALA A 68 10.52 1.62 9.22
CA ALA A 68 11.21 0.37 9.52
C ALA A 68 11.71 0.33 10.97
N GLU A 69 12.22 1.44 11.49
CA GLU A 69 12.63 1.55 12.90
C GLU A 69 11.46 1.28 13.87
N VAL A 70 10.28 1.88 13.61
CA VAL A 70 9.07 1.65 14.43
C VAL A 70 8.64 0.17 14.38
N PHE A 71 8.66 -0.46 13.21
CA PHE A 71 8.30 -1.87 13.09
C PHE A 71 9.34 -2.79 13.76
N ALA A 72 10.63 -2.46 13.68
CA ALA A 72 11.70 -3.17 14.38
C ALA A 72 11.53 -3.04 15.91
N ASP A 73 11.22 -1.84 16.42
CA ASP A 73 10.92 -1.60 17.84
C ASP A 73 9.72 -2.43 18.31
N ALA A 74 8.76 -2.69 17.42
CA ALA A 74 7.61 -3.54 17.68
C ALA A 74 7.88 -5.05 17.53
N GLY A 75 9.14 -5.46 17.26
CA GLY A 75 9.56 -6.86 17.18
C GLY A 75 9.39 -7.51 15.80
N ILE A 76 9.19 -6.74 14.74
CA ILE A 76 9.22 -7.28 13.36
C ILE A 76 10.68 -7.47 12.95
N THR A 77 11.06 -8.68 12.57
CA THR A 77 12.47 -9.10 12.39
C THR A 77 12.92 -9.21 10.93
N ASP A 78 12.04 -9.14 9.95
CA ASP A 78 12.36 -9.18 8.52
C ASP A 78 11.69 -8.00 7.79
N ILE A 79 12.51 -7.02 7.38
CA ILE A 79 12.04 -5.75 6.83
C ILE A 79 12.77 -5.44 5.52
N ARG A 80 11.99 -5.11 4.48
CA ARG A 80 12.51 -4.61 3.21
C ARG A 80 12.13 -3.16 2.99
N LEU A 81 13.10 -2.37 2.52
CA LEU A 81 12.91 -0.99 2.09
C LEU A 81 12.94 -0.93 0.55
N PRO A 82 11.80 -1.06 -0.15
CA PRO A 82 11.73 -0.90 -1.60
C PRO A 82 11.77 0.59 -1.97
N TYR A 83 12.70 1.30 -1.40
CA TYR A 83 12.97 2.72 -1.52
C TYR A 83 14.48 2.92 -1.69
N PRO A 84 14.96 3.74 -2.66
CA PRO A 84 16.38 4.03 -2.81
C PRO A 84 16.91 4.74 -1.56
N LEU A 85 17.79 4.07 -0.84
CA LEU A 85 18.43 4.64 0.36
C LEU A 85 19.71 5.38 -0.04
N ASN A 86 19.81 6.63 0.42
CA ASN A 86 21.03 7.40 0.27
C ASN A 86 22.02 7.02 1.39
N PRO A 87 23.32 6.84 1.09
CA PRO A 87 24.38 6.53 2.08
C PRO A 87 24.50 7.51 3.25
N VAL A 88 23.96 8.72 3.14
CA VAL A 88 23.85 9.67 4.27
C VAL A 88 23.11 9.06 5.48
N ASN A 89 22.29 8.04 5.26
CA ASN A 89 21.58 7.32 6.31
C ASN A 89 22.33 6.10 6.85
N ALA A 90 23.62 5.93 6.52
CA ALA A 90 24.36 4.71 6.81
C ALA A 90 24.29 4.30 8.28
N GLU A 91 24.48 5.23 9.23
CA GLU A 91 24.42 4.91 10.67
C GLU A 91 23.10 4.29 11.07
N ARG A 92 21.98 4.85 10.59
CA ARG A 92 20.65 4.31 10.87
C ARG A 92 20.43 2.95 10.21
N VAL A 93 20.90 2.79 8.96
CA VAL A 93 20.78 1.53 8.22
C VAL A 93 21.55 0.41 8.91
N PHE A 94 22.79 0.64 9.32
CA PHE A 94 23.60 -0.36 10.04
C PHE A 94 23.00 -0.66 11.41
N ALA A 95 22.58 0.34 12.17
CA ALA A 95 21.91 0.14 13.45
C ALA A 95 20.62 -0.68 13.32
N LEU A 96 19.85 -0.49 12.25
CA LEU A 96 18.67 -1.29 11.97
C LEU A 96 19.04 -2.71 11.53
N ALA A 97 20.06 -2.87 10.68
CA ALA A 97 20.55 -4.17 10.22
C ALA A 97 21.18 -5.04 11.32
N ASP A 98 21.55 -4.45 12.48
CA ASP A 98 21.97 -5.19 13.66
C ASP A 98 20.79 -5.84 14.41
N ARG A 99 19.57 -5.39 14.13
CA ARG A 99 18.37 -5.77 14.87
C ARG A 99 17.41 -6.64 14.06
N VAL A 100 17.43 -6.48 12.72
CA VAL A 100 16.49 -7.15 11.81
C VAL A 100 17.21 -7.64 10.56
N ALA A 101 16.65 -8.66 9.90
CA ALA A 101 17.03 -9.02 8.54
C ALA A 101 16.58 -7.88 7.62
N LEU A 102 17.48 -6.96 7.31
CA LEU A 102 17.23 -5.78 6.51
C LEU A 102 17.65 -6.00 5.07
N SER A 103 16.78 -5.67 4.11
CA SER A 103 17.15 -5.53 2.71
C SER A 103 16.59 -4.24 2.13
N PHE A 104 17.29 -3.66 1.13
CA PHE A 104 16.83 -2.44 0.45
C PHE A 104 17.18 -2.47 -1.03
N ILE A 105 16.70 -1.48 -1.76
CA ILE A 105 16.96 -1.39 -3.21
C ILE A 105 18.07 -0.40 -3.53
N VAL A 106 18.79 -0.72 -4.60
CA VAL A 106 19.71 0.17 -5.31
C VAL A 106 19.34 0.21 -6.79
N ASP A 107 19.59 1.34 -7.45
CA ASP A 107 19.31 1.54 -8.88
C ASP A 107 20.38 2.43 -9.58
N ASP A 108 21.32 2.94 -8.81
CA ASP A 108 22.44 3.73 -9.27
C ASP A 108 23.75 3.02 -8.89
N PRO A 109 24.63 2.68 -9.86
CA PRO A 109 25.90 2.03 -9.56
C PRO A 109 26.82 2.83 -8.64
N ALA A 110 26.81 4.16 -8.72
CA ALA A 110 27.63 4.99 -7.84
C ALA A 110 27.14 4.92 -6.40
N VAL A 111 25.82 4.99 -6.19
CA VAL A 111 25.21 4.81 -4.85
C VAL A 111 25.45 3.40 -4.34
N ALA A 112 25.38 2.37 -5.20
CA ALA A 112 25.70 1.00 -4.83
C ALA A 112 27.18 0.84 -4.41
N GLN A 113 28.12 1.53 -5.10
CA GLN A 113 29.52 1.55 -4.72
C GLN A 113 29.74 2.21 -3.36
N ASP A 114 29.09 3.35 -3.10
CA ASP A 114 29.17 4.00 -1.77
C ASP A 114 28.69 3.06 -0.65
N TRP A 115 27.61 2.30 -0.89
CA TRP A 115 27.12 1.31 0.08
C TRP A 115 28.11 0.14 0.22
N SER A 116 28.72 -0.30 -0.86
CA SER A 116 29.77 -1.34 -0.87
C SER A 116 30.95 -0.93 0.01
N ASP A 117 31.51 0.27 -0.24
CA ASP A 117 32.65 0.80 0.49
C ASP A 117 32.34 0.96 1.99
N LEU A 118 31.15 1.45 2.32
CA LEU A 118 30.70 1.58 3.71
C LEU A 118 30.52 0.24 4.42
N ALA A 119 30.03 -0.78 3.71
CA ALA A 119 29.86 -2.12 4.26
C ALA A 119 31.21 -2.81 4.45
N GLU A 120 32.11 -2.74 3.48
CA GLU A 120 33.47 -3.29 3.59
C GLU A 120 34.26 -2.64 4.73
N GLY A 121 34.25 -1.30 4.78
CA GLY A 121 34.93 -0.54 5.85
C GLY A 121 34.47 -0.90 7.27
N ARG A 122 33.30 -1.53 7.40
CA ARG A 122 32.74 -2.03 8.67
C ARG A 122 32.82 -3.55 8.83
N GLY A 123 33.37 -4.25 7.86
CA GLY A 123 33.38 -5.72 7.84
C GLY A 123 31.97 -6.33 7.84
N ARG A 124 31.02 -5.67 7.16
CA ARG A 124 29.60 -6.04 7.12
C ARG A 124 29.16 -6.41 5.72
N THR A 125 28.05 -7.09 5.62
CA THR A 125 27.35 -7.37 4.35
C THR A 125 25.91 -6.87 4.42
N LEU A 126 25.48 -6.14 3.39
CA LEU A 126 24.13 -5.61 3.27
C LEU A 126 23.37 -6.34 2.16
N ASP A 127 22.13 -6.73 2.42
CA ASP A 127 21.25 -7.35 1.42
C ASP A 127 20.63 -6.29 0.52
N VAL A 128 20.87 -6.41 -0.78
CA VAL A 128 20.35 -5.47 -1.78
C VAL A 128 19.61 -6.17 -2.90
N LEU A 129 18.58 -5.50 -3.42
CA LEU A 129 17.94 -5.85 -4.67
C LEU A 129 18.14 -4.70 -5.65
N ILE A 130 18.26 -5.02 -6.95
CA ILE A 130 18.33 -3.98 -7.96
C ILE A 130 16.90 -3.62 -8.37
N LYS A 131 16.60 -2.33 -8.26
CA LYS A 131 15.34 -1.78 -8.73
C LYS A 131 15.34 -1.66 -10.25
N VAL A 132 14.28 -2.17 -10.88
CA VAL A 132 14.06 -2.07 -12.34
C VAL A 132 12.83 -1.19 -12.60
N ASP A 133 12.95 -0.26 -13.55
CA ASP A 133 11.79 0.48 -14.04
C ASP A 133 11.03 -0.38 -15.07
N VAL A 134 9.77 -0.60 -14.81
CA VAL A 134 8.89 -1.42 -15.66
C VAL A 134 7.80 -0.57 -16.32
N GLY A 135 8.10 0.70 -16.58
CA GLY A 135 7.23 1.64 -17.27
C GLY A 135 6.45 2.59 -16.37
N PHE A 136 6.79 2.67 -15.07
CA PHE A 136 6.23 3.68 -14.17
C PHE A 136 7.06 4.97 -14.12
N HIS A 137 8.33 4.91 -14.57
CA HIS A 137 9.25 6.04 -14.73
C HIS A 137 9.43 6.87 -13.44
N ARG A 138 9.64 6.17 -12.32
CA ARG A 138 9.86 6.82 -11.02
C ARG A 138 11.29 6.64 -10.49
N CYS A 139 11.78 5.43 -10.48
CA CYS A 139 13.14 5.02 -10.11
C CYS A 139 13.37 3.57 -10.57
N GLY A 140 14.64 3.20 -10.73
CA GLY A 140 15.04 1.90 -11.22
C GLY A 140 15.94 2.03 -12.45
N ILE A 141 16.78 1.02 -12.69
CA ILE A 141 17.54 0.94 -13.93
C ILE A 141 16.59 0.76 -15.11
N ASP A 142 16.93 1.38 -16.24
CA ASP A 142 16.20 1.22 -17.50
C ASP A 142 16.52 -0.15 -18.11
N PRO A 143 15.55 -1.08 -18.19
CA PRO A 143 15.78 -2.43 -18.72
C PRO A 143 16.10 -2.46 -20.22
N ASP A 144 15.68 -1.44 -20.98
CA ASP A 144 15.90 -1.33 -22.42
C ASP A 144 17.29 -0.76 -22.74
N SER A 145 18.03 -0.28 -21.75
CA SER A 145 19.40 0.19 -21.92
C SER A 145 20.33 -0.97 -22.25
N ALA A 146 21.18 -0.78 -23.26
CA ALA A 146 22.25 -1.75 -23.60
C ALA A 146 23.19 -2.05 -22.41
N ALA A 147 23.27 -1.16 -21.42
CA ALA A 147 24.06 -1.32 -20.20
C ALA A 147 23.35 -2.10 -19.10
N ALA A 148 22.03 -2.33 -19.18
CA ALA A 148 21.23 -2.86 -18.08
C ALA A 148 21.80 -4.16 -17.48
N ALA A 149 22.05 -5.17 -18.32
CA ALA A 149 22.62 -6.43 -17.86
C ALA A 149 24.03 -6.27 -17.28
N GLY A 150 24.84 -5.36 -17.83
CA GLY A 150 26.16 -5.00 -17.30
C GLY A 150 26.06 -4.34 -15.93
N THR A 151 25.11 -3.45 -15.75
CA THR A 151 24.82 -2.79 -14.46
C THR A 151 24.44 -3.80 -13.38
N VAL A 152 23.56 -4.78 -13.72
CA VAL A 152 23.20 -5.86 -12.79
C VAL A 152 24.44 -6.66 -12.38
N ARG A 153 25.29 -7.07 -13.33
CA ARG A 153 26.54 -7.81 -13.03
C ARG A 153 27.47 -6.99 -12.14
N ALA A 154 27.68 -5.72 -12.46
CA ALA A 154 28.57 -4.84 -11.72
C ALA A 154 28.12 -4.72 -10.25
N ILE A 155 26.86 -4.39 -10.01
CA ILE A 155 26.32 -4.25 -8.63
C ILE A 155 26.35 -5.60 -7.89
N ALA A 156 25.98 -6.70 -8.56
CA ALA A 156 25.96 -8.02 -7.95
C ALA A 156 27.36 -8.54 -7.54
N SER A 157 28.43 -8.00 -8.14
CA SER A 157 29.81 -8.36 -7.82
C SER A 157 30.49 -7.43 -6.80
N MET A 158 29.82 -6.38 -6.34
CA MET A 158 30.37 -5.42 -5.38
C MET A 158 30.59 -6.08 -4.02
N PRO A 159 31.80 -6.01 -3.47
CA PRO A 159 32.08 -6.55 -2.15
C PRO A 159 31.24 -5.81 -1.07
N GLY A 160 30.97 -6.49 0.05
CA GLY A 160 30.11 -5.90 1.10
C GLY A 160 28.62 -5.83 0.76
N LEU A 161 28.22 -6.11 -0.49
CA LEU A 161 26.82 -6.26 -0.90
C LEU A 161 26.49 -7.72 -1.21
N ARG A 162 25.35 -8.18 -0.71
CA ARG A 162 24.78 -9.48 -1.09
C ARG A 162 23.57 -9.23 -2.01
N PHE A 163 23.80 -9.45 -3.29
CA PHE A 163 22.72 -9.35 -4.28
C PHE A 163 21.69 -10.45 -4.07
N ARG A 164 20.42 -10.07 -3.90
CA ARG A 164 19.31 -10.99 -3.69
C ARG A 164 18.47 -11.20 -4.95
N GLY A 165 18.51 -10.26 -5.88
CA GLY A 165 17.71 -10.34 -7.09
C GLY A 165 17.15 -9.00 -7.57
N LEU A 166 16.10 -9.07 -8.38
CA LEU A 166 15.49 -7.92 -9.02
C LEU A 166 14.15 -7.56 -8.37
N LEU A 167 13.86 -6.27 -8.33
CA LEU A 167 12.63 -5.75 -7.74
C LEU A 167 12.03 -4.66 -8.63
N SER A 168 10.71 -4.71 -8.86
CA SER A 168 9.98 -3.70 -9.63
C SER A 168 8.80 -3.12 -8.85
N HIS A 169 8.07 -2.23 -9.48
CA HIS A 169 6.76 -1.75 -9.03
C HIS A 169 5.96 -1.28 -10.24
N ALA A 170 4.95 -2.04 -10.61
CA ALA A 170 4.02 -1.73 -11.69
C ALA A 170 3.01 -0.64 -11.28
N GLY A 171 3.50 0.55 -10.96
CA GLY A 171 2.66 1.70 -10.59
C GLY A 171 1.79 2.21 -11.74
N ASN A 172 2.17 1.94 -12.97
CA ASN A 172 1.37 2.18 -14.17
C ASN A 172 0.05 1.39 -14.17
N GLY A 173 -0.05 0.26 -13.45
CA GLY A 173 -1.31 -0.45 -13.24
C GLY A 173 -2.42 0.38 -12.55
N TYR A 174 -2.05 1.46 -11.83
CA TYR A 174 -3.03 2.42 -11.31
C TYR A 174 -3.61 3.36 -12.38
N HIS A 175 -3.05 3.37 -13.57
CA HIS A 175 -3.51 4.16 -14.71
C HIS A 175 -4.21 3.31 -15.78
N ALA A 176 -4.30 2.00 -15.57
CA ALA A 176 -5.01 1.11 -16.47
C ALA A 176 -6.48 1.53 -16.60
N THR A 177 -7.00 1.47 -17.82
CA THR A 177 -8.37 1.84 -18.19
C THR A 177 -9.27 0.63 -18.45
N SER A 178 -8.67 -0.58 -18.41
CA SER A 178 -9.35 -1.85 -18.58
C SER A 178 -8.66 -2.96 -17.80
N GLU A 179 -9.39 -4.06 -17.59
CA GLU A 179 -8.83 -5.28 -17.00
C GLU A 179 -7.72 -5.89 -17.87
N GLY A 180 -7.90 -5.84 -19.20
CA GLY A 180 -6.88 -6.29 -20.15
C GLY A 180 -5.58 -5.53 -19.98
N GLU A 181 -5.64 -4.21 -19.92
CA GLU A 181 -4.49 -3.35 -19.72
C GLU A 181 -3.78 -3.60 -18.38
N ALA A 182 -4.54 -3.80 -17.29
CA ALA A 182 -3.95 -4.16 -15.99
C ALA A 182 -3.26 -5.53 -16.02
N ARG A 183 -3.79 -6.49 -16.79
CA ARG A 183 -3.18 -7.81 -17.02
C ARG A 183 -1.89 -7.68 -17.83
N ASP A 184 -1.92 -6.89 -18.91
CA ASP A 184 -0.75 -6.66 -19.76
C ASP A 184 0.39 -5.99 -18.98
N VAL A 185 0.07 -5.05 -18.08
CA VAL A 185 1.04 -4.45 -17.17
C VAL A 185 1.68 -5.50 -16.25
N ALA A 186 0.90 -6.45 -15.70
CA ALA A 186 1.43 -7.52 -14.86
C ALA A 186 2.34 -8.46 -15.64
N ALA A 187 1.92 -8.88 -16.83
CA ALA A 187 2.70 -9.77 -17.71
C ALA A 187 4.01 -9.11 -18.14
N ARG A 188 3.94 -7.85 -18.55
CA ARG A 188 5.13 -7.08 -18.96
C ARG A 188 6.12 -6.85 -17.82
N GLU A 189 5.62 -6.58 -16.58
CA GLU A 189 6.47 -6.49 -15.39
C GLU A 189 7.27 -7.77 -15.18
N ALA A 190 6.61 -8.92 -15.24
CA ALA A 190 7.25 -10.23 -15.05
C ALA A 190 8.23 -10.58 -16.18
N GLU A 191 7.87 -10.29 -17.43
CA GLU A 191 8.72 -10.51 -18.61
C GLU A 191 10.02 -9.72 -18.50
N ILE A 192 9.94 -8.40 -18.27
CA ILE A 192 11.11 -7.52 -18.14
C ILE A 192 12.07 -8.05 -17.07
N LEU A 193 11.57 -8.44 -15.90
CA LEU A 193 12.43 -8.91 -14.82
C LEU A 193 13.12 -10.24 -15.17
N ARG A 194 12.41 -11.18 -15.80
CA ARG A 194 12.97 -12.48 -16.20
C ARG A 194 14.04 -12.30 -17.30
N ASP A 195 13.73 -11.48 -18.30
CA ASP A 195 14.63 -11.24 -19.41
C ASP A 195 15.91 -10.57 -18.93
N LEU A 196 15.80 -9.57 -18.06
CA LEU A 196 16.97 -8.91 -17.49
C LEU A 196 17.77 -9.84 -16.57
N ALA A 197 17.12 -10.67 -15.75
CA ALA A 197 17.79 -11.68 -14.94
C ALA A 197 18.57 -12.66 -15.84
N SER A 198 17.94 -13.17 -16.89
CA SER A 198 18.57 -14.07 -17.87
C SER A 198 19.74 -13.40 -18.59
N ALA A 199 19.57 -12.19 -19.11
CA ALA A 199 20.60 -11.43 -19.83
C ALA A 199 21.79 -11.06 -18.94
N SER A 200 21.55 -10.85 -17.64
CA SER A 200 22.63 -10.57 -16.69
C SER A 200 23.54 -11.76 -16.45
N GLY A 201 23.02 -12.99 -16.56
CA GLY A 201 23.74 -14.23 -16.24
C GLY A 201 24.07 -14.37 -14.75
N VAL A 202 23.52 -13.51 -13.88
CA VAL A 202 23.68 -13.58 -12.43
C VAL A 202 22.52 -14.37 -11.81
N SER A 203 22.82 -15.24 -10.84
CA SER A 203 21.76 -15.93 -10.09
C SER A 203 20.89 -14.92 -9.35
N CYS A 204 19.58 -14.96 -9.61
CA CYS A 204 18.59 -14.14 -8.94
C CYS A 204 17.71 -15.03 -8.05
N ASP A 205 17.94 -15.01 -6.73
CA ASP A 205 17.12 -15.74 -5.77
C ASP A 205 15.70 -15.17 -5.68
N GLU A 206 15.57 -13.88 -5.99
CA GLU A 206 14.34 -13.13 -5.84
C GLU A 206 13.96 -12.33 -7.09
N ILE A 207 12.79 -12.61 -7.62
CA ILE A 207 12.09 -11.77 -8.60
C ILE A 207 10.85 -11.24 -7.87
N SER A 208 10.96 -9.99 -7.42
CA SER A 208 9.97 -9.40 -6.51
C SER A 208 9.15 -8.31 -7.21
N VAL A 209 7.83 -8.49 -7.27
CA VAL A 209 6.89 -7.59 -7.94
C VAL A 209 5.89 -7.00 -6.95
N GLY A 210 5.21 -5.93 -7.33
CA GLY A 210 4.17 -5.45 -6.46
C GLY A 210 3.46 -4.20 -6.92
N ALA A 211 2.16 -4.34 -6.98
CA ALA A 211 1.14 -3.32 -6.90
C ALA A 211 -0.17 -4.04 -6.61
N THR A 212 -1.11 -3.44 -5.86
CA THR A 212 -2.41 -4.07 -5.58
C THR A 212 -3.25 -4.24 -6.84
N PRO A 213 -3.32 -3.27 -7.79
CA PRO A 213 -4.12 -3.43 -9.01
C PRO A 213 -3.74 -4.61 -9.88
N THR A 214 -2.45 -4.94 -9.94
CA THR A 214 -1.92 -6.02 -10.78
C THR A 214 -1.83 -7.37 -10.04
N ALA A 215 -1.93 -7.39 -8.71
CA ALA A 215 -1.62 -8.56 -7.89
C ALA A 215 -2.38 -9.83 -8.30
N ARG A 216 -3.67 -9.70 -8.68
CA ARG A 216 -4.52 -10.83 -9.12
C ARG A 216 -4.04 -11.48 -10.43
N PHE A 217 -3.27 -10.76 -11.23
CA PHE A 217 -2.65 -11.24 -12.46
C PHE A 217 -1.22 -11.70 -12.20
N SER A 218 -0.42 -10.86 -11.54
CA SER A 218 0.99 -11.13 -11.24
C SER A 218 1.19 -12.45 -10.49
N VAL A 219 0.24 -12.89 -9.67
CA VAL A 219 0.29 -14.18 -8.96
C VAL A 219 0.33 -15.39 -9.91
N ASN A 220 -0.06 -15.22 -11.17
CA ASN A 220 -0.06 -16.28 -12.19
C ASN A 220 1.11 -16.16 -13.17
N GLU A 221 1.90 -15.09 -13.09
CA GLU A 221 3.02 -14.90 -13.99
C GLU A 221 4.21 -15.78 -13.60
N PRO A 222 4.84 -16.48 -14.58
CA PRO A 222 5.95 -17.36 -14.28
C PRO A 222 7.19 -16.61 -13.82
N GLY A 223 8.00 -17.23 -12.95
CA GLY A 223 9.29 -16.72 -12.51
C GLY A 223 9.22 -15.70 -11.37
N ILE A 224 8.04 -15.25 -10.96
CA ILE A 224 7.86 -14.40 -9.78
C ILE A 224 8.06 -15.25 -8.53
N THR A 225 8.89 -14.77 -7.60
CA THR A 225 9.18 -15.46 -6.34
C THR A 225 8.63 -14.74 -5.11
N GLU A 226 8.32 -13.44 -5.24
CA GLU A 226 7.81 -12.62 -4.14
C GLU A 226 6.84 -11.55 -4.64
N MET A 227 5.77 -11.31 -3.87
CA MET A 227 4.80 -10.24 -4.13
C MET A 227 4.70 -9.28 -2.95
N ARG A 228 4.53 -7.95 -3.27
CA ARG A 228 4.57 -6.87 -2.27
C ARG A 228 3.36 -5.91 -2.35
N PRO A 229 2.11 -6.39 -2.50
CA PRO A 229 0.96 -5.51 -2.47
C PRO A 229 0.82 -4.86 -1.08
N GLY A 230 0.24 -3.66 -1.02
CA GLY A 230 0.00 -2.98 0.26
C GLY A 230 -1.47 -2.69 0.49
N ASN A 231 -2.12 -2.01 -0.46
CA ASN A 231 -3.49 -1.54 -0.32
C ASN A 231 -4.52 -2.67 -0.15
N TYR A 232 -4.20 -3.90 -0.59
CA TYR A 232 -5.06 -5.07 -0.47
C TYR A 232 -5.58 -5.33 0.95
N ALA A 233 -4.84 -4.89 1.98
CA ALA A 233 -5.28 -5.06 3.37
C ALA A 233 -6.58 -4.31 3.64
N TYR A 234 -6.72 -3.13 3.08
CA TYR A 234 -7.85 -2.25 3.33
C TYR A 234 -8.79 -2.12 2.15
N PHE A 235 -8.24 -2.13 0.93
CA PHE A 235 -8.89 -1.68 -0.28
C PHE A 235 -9.52 -0.28 -0.12
N ASP A 236 -9.96 0.29 -1.20
CA ASP A 236 -10.58 1.60 -1.27
C ASP A 236 -11.33 1.78 -2.58
N ARG A 237 -11.92 2.95 -2.77
CA ARG A 237 -12.70 3.26 -3.95
C ARG A 237 -11.88 3.17 -5.26
N THR A 238 -10.59 3.52 -5.22
CA THR A 238 -9.69 3.36 -6.38
C THR A 238 -9.53 1.88 -6.75
N GLN A 239 -9.39 0.99 -5.77
CA GLN A 239 -9.26 -0.45 -6.04
C GLN A 239 -10.54 -1.06 -6.58
N VAL A 240 -11.71 -0.56 -6.15
CA VAL A 240 -13.00 -0.94 -6.75
C VAL A 240 -13.09 -0.47 -8.20
N ALA A 241 -12.70 0.78 -8.48
CA ALA A 241 -12.68 1.33 -9.83
C ALA A 241 -11.73 0.58 -10.78
N LEU A 242 -10.64 0.01 -10.25
CA LEU A 242 -9.66 -0.83 -10.96
C LEU A 242 -10.07 -2.30 -11.01
N GLY A 243 -11.25 -2.66 -10.54
CA GLY A 243 -11.71 -4.04 -10.51
C GLY A 243 -10.85 -4.98 -9.66
N SER A 244 -10.01 -4.45 -8.77
CA SER A 244 -9.15 -5.23 -7.87
C SER A 244 -9.87 -5.65 -6.60
N ALA A 245 -11.00 -5.02 -6.29
CA ALA A 245 -11.85 -5.27 -5.13
C ALA A 245 -13.31 -5.01 -5.46
N SER A 246 -14.18 -5.54 -4.63
CA SER A 246 -15.59 -5.13 -4.53
C SER A 246 -15.77 -4.16 -3.35
N TRP A 247 -16.92 -3.51 -3.28
CA TRP A 247 -17.26 -2.66 -2.12
C TRP A 247 -17.24 -3.44 -0.81
N ALA A 248 -17.59 -4.74 -0.84
CA ALA A 248 -17.56 -5.61 0.33
C ALA A 248 -16.14 -5.91 0.83
N ASP A 249 -15.11 -5.72 0.01
CA ASP A 249 -13.71 -5.91 0.39
C ASP A 249 -13.10 -4.65 1.03
N CYS A 250 -13.74 -3.47 0.88
CA CYS A 250 -13.25 -2.22 1.49
C CYS A 250 -13.37 -2.29 3.02
N ALA A 251 -12.25 -2.59 3.68
CA ALA A 251 -12.19 -2.73 5.14
C ALA A 251 -12.12 -1.37 5.86
N LEU A 252 -11.47 -0.36 5.25
CA LEU A 252 -11.35 0.96 5.82
C LEU A 252 -12.50 1.87 5.38
N THR A 253 -13.13 2.51 6.36
CA THR A 253 -14.13 3.57 6.14
C THR A 253 -13.91 4.70 7.13
N VAL A 254 -14.41 5.89 6.79
CA VAL A 254 -14.48 7.04 7.69
C VAL A 254 -15.91 7.18 8.20
N LEU A 255 -16.09 7.08 9.51
CA LEU A 255 -17.32 7.44 10.19
C LEU A 255 -17.37 8.97 10.31
N ALA A 256 -18.42 9.57 9.79
CA ALA A 256 -18.62 11.02 9.82
C ALA A 256 -20.04 11.36 10.26
N ARG A 257 -20.23 12.57 10.75
CA ARG A 257 -21.52 13.08 11.18
C ARG A 257 -22.00 14.21 10.28
N VAL A 258 -23.28 14.22 10.00
CA VAL A 258 -23.92 15.36 9.36
C VAL A 258 -23.99 16.52 10.36
N VAL A 259 -23.23 17.57 10.10
CA VAL A 259 -23.18 18.77 10.96
C VAL A 259 -24.10 19.89 10.48
N SER A 260 -24.49 19.87 9.20
CA SER A 260 -25.41 20.86 8.64
C SER A 260 -26.16 20.32 7.43
N ARG A 261 -27.40 20.79 7.24
CA ARG A 261 -28.18 20.56 6.03
C ARG A 261 -28.75 21.90 5.53
N PRO A 262 -27.92 22.72 4.85
CA PRO A 262 -28.29 24.08 4.49
C PRO A 262 -29.30 24.16 3.33
N ALA A 263 -29.48 23.06 2.59
CA ALA A 263 -30.44 22.96 1.48
C ALA A 263 -30.95 21.51 1.33
N ARG A 264 -32.00 21.29 0.54
CA ARG A 264 -32.54 19.94 0.29
C ARG A 264 -31.54 19.06 -0.46
N ASP A 265 -30.77 19.64 -1.35
CA ASP A 265 -29.78 18.99 -2.23
C ASP A 265 -28.37 18.98 -1.63
N ARG A 266 -28.18 19.42 -0.38
CA ARG A 266 -26.83 19.57 0.21
C ARG A 266 -26.77 19.19 1.69
N VAL A 267 -25.82 18.32 1.98
CA VAL A 267 -25.49 17.83 3.30
C VAL A 267 -24.02 18.11 3.59
N ILE A 268 -23.67 18.54 4.80
CA ILE A 268 -22.30 18.81 5.23
C ILE A 268 -21.88 17.80 6.29
N LEU A 269 -20.76 17.14 6.05
CA LEU A 269 -20.13 16.23 7.01
C LEU A 269 -18.96 16.92 7.73
N ASP A 270 -18.65 16.44 8.92
CA ASP A 270 -17.50 16.87 9.75
C ASP A 270 -16.16 16.21 9.33
N SER A 271 -16.08 15.64 8.15
CA SER A 271 -14.87 15.01 7.60
C SER A 271 -14.46 15.71 6.32
N GLY A 272 -13.33 16.40 6.33
CA GLY A 272 -12.77 17.08 5.18
C GLY A 272 -11.52 16.39 4.63
N SER A 273 -10.68 17.16 3.92
CA SER A 273 -9.44 16.65 3.31
C SER A 273 -8.42 16.15 4.35
N LYS A 274 -8.48 16.66 5.58
CA LYS A 274 -7.64 16.19 6.69
C LYS A 274 -8.01 14.81 7.22
N THR A 275 -9.13 14.23 6.73
CA THR A 275 -9.56 12.88 7.09
C THR A 275 -9.77 12.01 5.84
N LEU A 276 -10.38 12.55 4.76
CA LEU A 276 -10.73 11.80 3.55
C LEU A 276 -9.66 11.89 2.44
N THR A 277 -8.68 12.79 2.55
CA THR A 277 -7.73 13.16 1.49
C THR A 277 -8.38 13.82 0.25
N ASN A 278 -7.60 14.54 -0.52
CA ASN A 278 -8.04 15.13 -1.80
C ASN A 278 -7.70 14.25 -3.01
N ASP A 279 -7.18 13.05 -2.80
CA ASP A 279 -6.87 12.13 -3.90
C ASP A 279 -8.14 11.77 -4.68
N GLY A 280 -8.09 11.89 -6.01
CA GLY A 280 -9.13 11.40 -6.89
C GLY A 280 -9.08 9.88 -7.01
N ALA A 281 -10.23 9.24 -7.20
CA ALA A 281 -10.27 7.83 -7.58
C ALA A 281 -9.82 7.68 -9.05
N ARG A 282 -9.06 6.61 -9.32
CA ARG A 282 -8.55 6.24 -10.65
C ARG A 282 -9.01 4.84 -10.99
N GLY A 283 -9.18 4.52 -12.27
CA GLY A 283 -9.51 3.16 -12.70
C GLY A 283 -10.38 3.11 -13.94
N PHE A 284 -10.89 1.94 -14.24
CA PHE A 284 -11.68 1.61 -15.45
C PHE A 284 -13.00 2.37 -15.52
N THR A 285 -13.55 2.68 -14.37
CA THR A 285 -14.82 3.40 -14.26
C THR A 285 -14.59 4.79 -13.68
N SER A 286 -15.15 5.80 -14.30
CA SER A 286 -15.13 7.14 -13.73
C SER A 286 -15.90 7.15 -12.40
N MET A 287 -15.24 7.59 -11.36
CA MET A 287 -15.84 7.74 -10.03
C MET A 287 -15.64 9.17 -9.54
N PRO A 288 -16.56 10.10 -9.87
CA PRO A 288 -16.45 11.49 -9.48
C PRO A 288 -16.51 11.65 -7.94
N GLY A 289 -15.90 12.71 -7.44
CA GLY A 289 -15.94 13.09 -6.02
C GLY A 289 -14.86 12.44 -5.15
N HIS A 290 -14.95 12.66 -3.84
CA HIS A 290 -13.90 12.43 -2.87
C HIS A 290 -14.20 11.29 -1.89
N GLY A 291 -14.93 10.29 -2.32
CA GLY A 291 -15.32 9.13 -1.53
C GLY A 291 -16.73 8.66 -1.90
N ALA A 292 -17.15 7.53 -1.32
CA ALA A 292 -18.49 6.98 -1.50
C ALA A 292 -19.19 6.85 -0.13
N VAL A 293 -20.29 7.56 0.03
CA VAL A 293 -21.15 7.43 1.23
C VAL A 293 -21.89 6.10 1.13
N LEU A 294 -21.86 5.28 2.18
CA LEU A 294 -22.59 4.02 2.24
C LEU A 294 -24.06 4.25 2.56
N ARG A 295 -24.95 3.35 2.10
CA ARG A 295 -26.40 3.41 2.33
C ARG A 295 -26.80 3.31 3.79
N ASP A 296 -25.99 2.56 4.53
CA ASP A 296 -26.17 2.32 5.96
C ASP A 296 -24.83 2.11 6.68
N LEU A 297 -24.86 2.07 8.01
CA LEU A 297 -23.64 1.93 8.82
C LEU A 297 -23.06 0.51 8.83
N ALA A 298 -23.84 -0.52 8.57
CA ALA A 298 -23.41 -1.92 8.59
C ALA A 298 -23.06 -2.43 7.19
N GLY A 299 -23.61 -1.81 6.14
CA GLY A 299 -23.49 -2.26 4.76
C GLY A 299 -22.15 -1.97 4.10
N SER A 300 -22.10 -2.37 2.84
CA SER A 300 -20.97 -2.10 1.96
C SER A 300 -21.37 -1.34 0.69
N GLU A 301 -22.68 -1.23 0.43
CA GLU A 301 -23.16 -0.63 -0.81
C GLU A 301 -23.16 0.89 -0.74
N PRO A 302 -22.56 1.58 -1.70
CA PRO A 302 -22.63 3.03 -1.78
C PRO A 302 -24.06 3.51 -2.08
N ASP A 303 -24.40 4.68 -1.58
CA ASP A 303 -25.63 5.37 -1.95
C ASP A 303 -25.39 6.18 -3.24
N PRO A 304 -25.95 5.76 -4.40
CA PRO A 304 -25.73 6.43 -5.68
C PRO A 304 -26.39 7.81 -5.76
N SER A 305 -27.31 8.12 -4.85
CA SER A 305 -27.93 9.44 -4.77
C SER A 305 -27.05 10.49 -4.08
N LEU A 306 -25.92 10.10 -3.49
CA LEU A 306 -25.04 10.97 -2.72
C LEU A 306 -23.66 11.08 -3.37
N LEU A 307 -23.23 12.31 -3.63
CA LEU A 307 -21.90 12.62 -4.17
C LEU A 307 -21.11 13.49 -3.17
N VAL A 308 -20.00 13.00 -2.68
CA VAL A 308 -19.03 13.83 -1.96
C VAL A 308 -18.34 14.75 -2.98
N GLU A 309 -18.97 15.88 -3.25
CA GLU A 309 -18.63 16.76 -4.37
C GLU A 309 -17.36 17.56 -4.14
N ARG A 310 -17.16 18.02 -2.91
CA ARG A 310 -16.08 18.92 -2.54
C ARG A 310 -15.63 18.70 -1.09
N LEU A 311 -14.34 18.85 -0.86
CA LEU A 311 -13.75 18.90 0.49
C LEU A 311 -13.19 20.31 0.74
N SER A 312 -13.44 20.83 1.94
CA SER A 312 -12.58 21.79 2.61
C SER A 312 -11.72 21.02 3.65
N GLU A 313 -10.98 21.70 4.49
CA GLU A 313 -10.08 21.03 5.43
C GLU A 313 -10.81 20.09 6.38
N GLU A 314 -11.92 20.56 6.97
CA GLU A 314 -12.68 19.86 8.02
C GLU A 314 -14.10 19.45 7.60
N HIS A 315 -14.53 19.77 6.39
CA HIS A 315 -15.88 19.51 5.94
C HIS A 315 -15.93 18.86 4.56
N ALA A 316 -16.84 17.89 4.39
CA ALA A 316 -17.25 17.40 3.08
C ALA A 316 -18.61 18.00 2.71
N THR A 317 -18.70 18.57 1.52
CA THR A 317 -19.97 18.91 0.89
C THR A 317 -20.47 17.70 0.12
N VAL A 318 -21.60 17.16 0.55
CA VAL A 318 -22.27 16.05 -0.12
C VAL A 318 -23.50 16.60 -0.86
N ARG A 319 -23.52 16.42 -2.18
CA ARG A 319 -24.67 16.76 -3.02
C ARG A 319 -25.61 15.58 -3.10
N VAL A 320 -26.91 15.85 -2.95
CA VAL A 320 -27.99 14.91 -3.23
C VAL A 320 -28.34 15.01 -4.70
N LEU A 321 -28.07 13.97 -5.47
CA LEU A 321 -28.22 13.97 -6.94
C LEU A 321 -29.66 13.80 -7.38
N GLU A 322 -30.41 12.95 -6.65
CA GLU A 322 -31.79 12.61 -6.98
C GLU A 322 -32.64 12.47 -5.70
N GLY A 323 -33.88 12.95 -5.80
CA GLY A 323 -34.87 12.80 -4.73
C GLY A 323 -34.56 13.63 -3.47
N GLU A 324 -34.91 13.09 -2.33
CA GLU A 324 -34.66 13.68 -1.02
C GLU A 324 -33.86 12.71 -0.14
N SER A 325 -32.70 13.14 0.34
CA SER A 325 -31.92 12.33 1.30
C SER A 325 -32.61 12.30 2.67
N LYS A 326 -32.62 11.12 3.30
CA LYS A 326 -33.08 10.92 4.67
C LYS A 326 -32.09 11.45 5.72
N LEU A 327 -30.88 11.83 5.30
CA LEU A 327 -29.85 12.37 6.18
C LEU A 327 -30.29 13.72 6.76
N ARG A 328 -30.16 13.87 8.07
CA ARG A 328 -30.45 15.09 8.83
C ARG A 328 -29.28 15.42 9.74
N THR A 329 -29.19 16.65 10.21
CA THR A 329 -28.18 17.05 11.19
C THR A 329 -28.17 16.06 12.38
N GLY A 330 -26.98 15.56 12.73
CA GLY A 330 -26.78 14.50 13.70
C GLY A 330 -26.71 13.07 13.13
N SER A 331 -27.17 12.83 11.90
CA SER A 331 -27.04 11.51 11.25
C SER A 331 -25.57 11.11 11.12
N LEU A 332 -25.28 9.82 11.34
CA LEU A 332 -23.98 9.21 11.07
C LEU A 332 -23.98 8.59 9.66
N VAL A 333 -22.83 8.65 9.02
CA VAL A 333 -22.57 7.99 7.73
C VAL A 333 -21.19 7.34 7.78
N ARG A 334 -20.99 6.29 6.96
CA ARG A 334 -19.67 5.74 6.67
C ARG A 334 -19.30 6.12 5.24
N VAL A 335 -18.06 6.54 5.04
CA VAL A 335 -17.53 6.93 3.73
C VAL A 335 -16.35 6.02 3.39
N VAL A 336 -16.41 5.33 2.24
CA VAL A 336 -15.24 4.66 1.66
C VAL A 336 -14.39 5.73 0.96
N PRO A 337 -13.14 5.96 1.40
CA PRO A 337 -12.29 6.99 0.80
C PRO A 337 -11.77 6.56 -0.58
N ASN A 338 -11.29 7.52 -1.35
CA ASN A 338 -10.62 7.25 -2.62
C ASN A 338 -9.27 6.56 -2.44
N HIS A 339 -8.56 6.84 -1.33
CA HIS A 339 -7.22 6.31 -1.06
C HIS A 339 -6.99 6.01 0.43
N SER A 340 -7.18 4.78 0.83
CA SER A 340 -7.08 4.33 2.22
C SER A 340 -5.69 4.52 2.84
N CYS A 341 -4.61 4.39 2.06
CA CYS A 341 -3.24 4.54 2.56
C CYS A 341 -2.95 5.95 3.08
N VAL A 342 -3.49 6.98 2.41
CA VAL A 342 -3.33 8.36 2.85
C VAL A 342 -4.16 8.63 4.08
N VAL A 343 -5.41 8.14 4.10
CA VAL A 343 -6.32 8.27 5.27
C VAL A 343 -5.67 7.73 6.53
N SER A 344 -5.08 6.53 6.49
CA SER A 344 -4.36 5.97 7.64
C SER A 344 -3.24 6.88 8.15
N ASN A 345 -2.51 7.53 7.24
CA ASN A 345 -1.41 8.43 7.63
C ASN A 345 -1.88 9.79 8.22
N LEU A 346 -3.17 10.10 8.14
CA LEU A 346 -3.73 11.34 8.67
C LEU A 346 -4.17 11.25 10.14
N VAL A 347 -4.26 10.04 10.70
CA VAL A 347 -4.77 9.80 12.06
C VAL A 347 -3.76 9.04 12.93
N ASP A 348 -3.80 9.27 14.24
CA ASP A 348 -2.90 8.61 15.20
C ASP A 348 -3.34 7.17 15.52
N HIS A 349 -4.61 6.86 15.29
CA HIS A 349 -5.18 5.54 15.54
C HIS A 349 -6.38 5.28 14.63
N VAL A 350 -6.68 4.01 14.46
CA VAL A 350 -7.90 3.52 13.80
C VAL A 350 -8.69 2.65 14.78
N TRP A 351 -9.99 2.52 14.54
CA TRP A 351 -10.86 1.68 15.35
C TRP A 351 -11.14 0.37 14.63
N LEU A 352 -10.69 -0.75 15.19
CA LEU A 352 -11.10 -2.07 14.74
C LEU A 352 -12.54 -2.31 15.19
N VAL A 353 -13.41 -2.63 14.25
CA VAL A 353 -14.85 -2.80 14.52
C VAL A 353 -15.34 -4.16 14.00
N ASP A 354 -16.43 -4.63 14.58
CA ASP A 354 -17.16 -5.82 14.17
C ASP A 354 -18.65 -5.41 14.05
N GLY A 355 -19.05 -5.07 12.83
CA GLY A 355 -20.33 -4.44 12.57
C GLY A 355 -20.46 -3.07 13.27
N ASP A 356 -21.32 -2.96 14.25
CA ASP A 356 -21.54 -1.75 15.05
C ASP A 356 -20.74 -1.71 16.36
N GLN A 357 -19.98 -2.77 16.68
CA GLN A 357 -19.23 -2.88 17.92
C GLN A 357 -17.77 -2.48 17.72
N VAL A 358 -17.27 -1.59 18.57
CA VAL A 358 -15.84 -1.29 18.66
C VAL A 358 -15.14 -2.42 19.41
N VAL A 359 -14.18 -3.07 18.73
CA VAL A 359 -13.40 -4.17 19.30
C VAL A 359 -12.14 -3.64 19.97
N GLU A 360 -11.40 -2.78 19.27
CA GLU A 360 -10.08 -2.33 19.71
C GLU A 360 -9.73 -0.98 19.07
N ARG A 361 -8.84 -0.25 19.72
CA ARG A 361 -8.19 0.95 19.18
C ARG A 361 -6.76 0.59 18.80
N LEU A 362 -6.46 0.61 17.51
CA LEU A 362 -5.14 0.27 16.97
C LEU A 362 -4.33 1.54 16.69
N PRO A 363 -3.09 1.65 17.20
CA PRO A 363 -2.23 2.78 16.88
C PRO A 363 -1.73 2.71 15.42
N VAL A 364 -1.64 3.86 14.78
CA VAL A 364 -0.90 4.04 13.51
C VAL A 364 0.52 4.47 13.87
N ALA A 365 1.26 3.55 14.52
CA ALA A 365 2.51 3.86 15.22
C ALA A 365 3.60 4.48 14.30
N ALA A 366 3.62 4.10 13.01
CA ALA A 366 4.55 4.66 12.04
C ALA A 366 4.00 5.89 11.29
N ARG A 367 2.88 6.49 11.77
CA ARG A 367 2.37 7.75 11.24
C ARG A 367 3.42 8.86 11.33
N GLY A 368 3.55 9.66 10.29
CA GLY A 368 4.52 10.77 10.24
C GLY A 368 6.00 10.35 10.14
N LYS A 369 6.31 9.05 10.13
CA LYS A 369 7.66 8.52 9.94
C LYS A 369 8.01 8.50 8.45
N ILE A 370 8.30 9.67 7.90
CA ILE A 370 8.50 9.90 6.45
C ILE A 370 9.96 10.14 6.06
N THR A 371 10.89 10.01 7.03
CA THR A 371 12.34 10.20 6.83
C THR A 371 13.12 8.92 7.00
#